data_b27523307f22efc7358dbe3fdfc8694b
#
_entry.id   b27523307f22efc7358dbe3fdfc8694b
#
_cell.length_a   1.000
_cell.length_b   1.000
_cell.length_c   1.000
_cell.angle_alpha   90.00
_cell.angle_beta   90.00
_cell.angle_gamma   90.00
#
_symmetry.space_group_name_H-M   'P 1'
#
loop_
_entity.id
_entity.type
_entity.pdbx_description
1 polymer ?
#
loop_
_entity_poly.entity_id
_entity_poly.type
_entity_poly.pdbx_seq_one_letter_code
_entity_poly.pdbx_strand_id
1 'polypeptide(L)'
;MDLSEFAEEIGSETPVSIAGLATRGGPVDGIQTVMAPVGVEWVQPEEMTVRCGAGTPVEELDDALAASGQCVAIPPTGTVGGALAVAHSGIRRLGYGPVRDTVLQAGYVNAGGEVVKAGGPTVKNVSGFDLCRLLVGSRGTLGFIGDVILRTRPRAAYEQWFTTTADPFELFPRLYRPTSVLWDGVTTWILLEGHPRDVDEQATRHGLTIGENPILPSGGRWSIRPAELPGLVGTGDFVAEIGVGVVHHADPAPVRAVDPAVAELHRRLKREFDPTGRLNPGVDVLSAT
;
A
#
# COMPACT_ATOMS: atom_id res chain seq x y z
N MET A 1 -16.99 12.10 -7.78
CA MET A 1 -16.64 13.18 -6.81
C MET A 1 -16.20 14.39 -7.63
N ASP A 2 -16.62 15.59 -7.28
CA ASP A 2 -16.14 16.83 -7.91
C ASP A 2 -14.81 17.22 -7.26
N LEU A 3 -13.80 17.53 -8.07
CA LEU A 3 -12.46 17.92 -7.63
C LEU A 3 -12.13 19.39 -7.92
N SER A 4 -13.11 20.20 -8.31
CA SER A 4 -12.88 21.59 -8.72
C SER A 4 -12.31 22.43 -7.57
N GLU A 5 -12.91 22.36 -6.38
CA GLU A 5 -12.43 23.07 -5.19
C GLU A 5 -11.01 22.62 -4.78
N PHE A 6 -10.76 21.33 -4.81
CA PHE A 6 -9.43 20.77 -4.53
C PHE A 6 -8.37 21.26 -5.55
N ALA A 7 -8.75 21.37 -6.83
CA ALA A 7 -7.87 21.92 -7.87
C ALA A 7 -7.61 23.42 -7.67
N GLU A 8 -8.61 24.18 -7.28
CA GLU A 8 -8.47 25.62 -6.96
C GLU A 8 -7.54 25.84 -5.77
N GLU A 9 -7.64 25.04 -4.70
CA GLU A 9 -6.74 25.10 -3.55
C GLU A 9 -5.28 24.78 -3.92
N ILE A 10 -5.05 23.80 -4.80
CA ILE A 10 -3.73 23.43 -5.30
C ILE A 10 -3.14 24.53 -6.18
N GLY A 11 -3.98 25.17 -6.99
CA GLY A 11 -3.58 26.19 -7.94
C GLY A 11 -2.54 25.70 -8.96
N SER A 12 -1.83 26.64 -9.61
CA SER A 12 -0.86 26.33 -10.67
C SER A 12 0.52 26.97 -10.49
N GLU A 13 0.70 27.87 -9.52
CA GLU A 13 1.89 28.73 -9.46
C GLU A 13 2.76 28.46 -8.23
N THR A 14 2.17 28.42 -7.03
CA THR A 14 2.91 28.34 -5.77
C THR A 14 3.28 26.90 -5.39
N PRO A 15 4.40 26.69 -4.68
CA PRO A 15 4.69 25.40 -4.08
C PRO A 15 3.57 24.97 -3.14
N VAL A 16 3.22 23.68 -3.22
CA VAL A 16 2.12 23.11 -2.46
C VAL A 16 2.46 21.70 -1.97
N SER A 17 2.00 21.37 -0.78
CA SER A 17 2.15 20.06 -0.15
C SER A 17 0.78 19.46 0.17
N ILE A 18 0.70 18.13 0.19
CA ILE A 18 -0.54 17.42 0.58
C ILE A 18 -0.40 16.81 1.95
N ALA A 19 -1.42 16.96 2.79
CA ALA A 19 -1.52 16.33 4.09
C ALA A 19 -2.60 15.23 4.11
N GLY A 20 -2.40 14.29 5.00
CA GLY A 20 -3.36 13.30 5.45
C GLY A 20 -3.28 13.18 6.96
N LEU A 21 -3.48 11.97 7.50
CA LEU A 21 -3.40 11.69 8.95
C LEU A 21 -1.95 11.51 9.47
N ALA A 22 -0.95 11.89 8.70
CA ALA A 22 0.49 11.83 9.03
C ALA A 22 1.02 10.46 9.52
N THR A 23 0.31 9.36 9.24
CA THR A 23 0.71 7.99 9.63
C THR A 23 1.89 7.44 8.81
N ARG A 24 2.20 8.08 7.68
CA ARG A 24 3.26 7.67 6.73
C ARG A 24 4.09 8.86 6.25
N GLY A 25 4.36 9.80 7.14
CA GLY A 25 4.97 11.09 6.85
C GLY A 25 3.94 12.23 6.86
N GLY A 26 4.44 13.45 7.00
CA GLY A 26 3.64 14.69 7.02
C GLY A 26 3.79 15.51 5.73
N PRO A 27 3.11 16.67 5.67
CA PRO A 27 3.35 17.66 4.63
C PRO A 27 4.76 18.23 4.74
N VAL A 28 5.21 18.91 3.69
CA VAL A 28 6.50 19.62 3.69
C VAL A 28 6.38 20.90 4.52
N ASP A 29 7.28 21.08 5.49
CA ASP A 29 7.25 22.22 6.39
C ASP A 29 7.40 23.55 5.64
N GLY A 30 6.66 24.57 6.06
CA GLY A 30 6.71 25.91 5.49
C GLY A 30 6.07 26.06 4.09
N ILE A 31 5.43 25.02 3.59
CA ILE A 31 4.74 25.01 2.30
C ILE A 31 3.21 25.02 2.54
N GLN A 32 2.48 25.76 1.67
CA GLN A 32 1.01 25.69 1.67
C GLN A 32 0.55 24.23 1.64
N THR A 33 -0.34 23.87 2.53
CA THR A 33 -0.81 22.49 2.68
C THR A 33 -2.27 22.39 2.27
N VAL A 34 -2.59 21.39 1.44
CA VAL A 34 -3.95 21.05 1.02
C VAL A 34 -4.33 19.66 1.52
N MET A 35 -5.62 19.38 1.60
CA MET A 35 -6.16 18.08 1.97
C MET A 35 -7.05 17.55 0.85
N ALA A 36 -6.88 16.27 0.52
CA ALA A 36 -7.73 15.64 -0.47
C ALA A 36 -9.16 15.46 0.06
N PRO A 37 -10.19 15.43 -0.82
CA PRO A 37 -11.57 15.17 -0.44
C PRO A 37 -11.74 13.90 0.38
N VAL A 38 -12.68 13.92 1.31
CA VAL A 38 -13.00 12.83 2.24
C VAL A 38 -14.39 12.27 1.93
N GLY A 39 -14.60 11.01 2.24
CA GLY A 39 -15.88 10.31 2.21
C GLY A 39 -15.97 9.26 1.11
N VAL A 40 -16.84 8.28 1.34
CA VAL A 40 -17.18 7.22 0.39
C VAL A 40 -18.36 7.70 -0.47
N GLU A 41 -18.14 7.83 -1.77
CA GLU A 41 -19.18 8.33 -2.69
C GLU A 41 -20.18 7.22 -3.03
N TRP A 42 -19.69 6.02 -3.29
CA TRP A 42 -20.54 4.85 -3.54
C TRP A 42 -19.75 3.54 -3.34
N VAL A 43 -20.49 2.48 -3.04
CA VAL A 43 -20.04 1.09 -3.06
C VAL A 43 -20.89 0.34 -4.07
N GLN A 44 -20.25 -0.39 -4.96
CA GLN A 44 -20.90 -1.30 -5.94
C GLN A 44 -20.44 -2.73 -5.66
N PRO A 45 -21.12 -3.45 -4.73
CA PRO A 45 -20.66 -4.76 -4.28
C PRO A 45 -20.63 -5.82 -5.38
N GLU A 46 -21.57 -5.76 -6.33
CA GLU A 46 -21.68 -6.71 -7.44
C GLU A 46 -20.55 -6.56 -8.44
N GLU A 47 -20.04 -5.33 -8.61
CA GLU A 47 -18.88 -5.02 -9.45
C GLU A 47 -17.55 -5.12 -8.69
N MET A 48 -17.61 -5.38 -7.40
CA MET A 48 -16.44 -5.38 -6.49
C MET A 48 -15.63 -4.08 -6.58
N THR A 49 -16.32 -2.95 -6.52
CA THR A 49 -15.71 -1.62 -6.62
C THR A 49 -16.27 -0.65 -5.58
N VAL A 50 -15.42 0.31 -5.19
CA VAL A 50 -15.81 1.43 -4.33
C VAL A 50 -15.14 2.71 -4.85
N ARG A 51 -15.86 3.83 -4.78
CA ARG A 51 -15.29 5.17 -5.03
C ARG A 51 -15.27 5.98 -3.76
N CYS A 52 -14.10 6.54 -3.44
CA CYS A 52 -13.92 7.40 -2.28
C CYS A 52 -12.92 8.52 -2.57
N GLY A 53 -12.99 9.58 -1.77
CA GLY A 53 -11.98 10.62 -1.73
C GLY A 53 -10.65 10.08 -1.19
N ALA A 54 -9.53 10.62 -1.68
CA ALA A 54 -8.21 10.18 -1.25
C ALA A 54 -7.89 10.56 0.22
N GLY A 55 -8.56 11.60 0.75
CA GLY A 55 -8.48 11.99 2.16
C GLY A 55 -9.24 11.09 3.12
N THR A 56 -10.07 10.16 2.62
CA THR A 56 -10.88 9.27 3.45
C THR A 56 -9.99 8.41 4.36
N PRO A 57 -10.24 8.37 5.68
CA PRO A 57 -9.61 7.42 6.57
C PRO A 57 -9.88 5.98 6.11
N VAL A 58 -8.87 5.11 6.19
CA VAL A 58 -9.03 3.71 5.77
C VAL A 58 -10.04 2.98 6.65
N GLU A 59 -10.16 3.35 7.92
CA GLU A 59 -11.16 2.83 8.85
C GLU A 59 -12.60 3.13 8.36
N GLU A 60 -12.88 4.39 7.96
CA GLU A 60 -14.19 4.78 7.41
C GLU A 60 -14.53 4.00 6.13
N LEU A 61 -13.53 3.82 5.25
CA LEU A 61 -13.71 3.00 4.05
C LEU A 61 -14.01 1.54 4.40
N ASP A 62 -13.34 0.99 5.42
CA ASP A 62 -13.50 -0.40 5.86
C ASP A 62 -14.88 -0.62 6.49
N ASP A 63 -15.37 0.36 7.26
CA ASP A 63 -16.73 0.36 7.84
C ASP A 63 -17.81 0.40 6.73
N ALA A 64 -17.63 1.26 5.73
CA ALA A 64 -18.56 1.34 4.60
C ALA A 64 -18.63 0.02 3.81
N LEU A 65 -17.51 -0.69 3.67
CA LEU A 65 -17.43 -1.96 2.96
C LEU A 65 -17.92 -3.15 3.81
N ALA A 66 -17.89 -3.04 5.15
CA ALA A 66 -18.31 -4.10 6.06
C ALA A 66 -19.77 -4.53 5.83
N ALA A 67 -20.67 -3.57 5.51
CA ALA A 67 -22.08 -3.83 5.23
C ALA A 67 -22.29 -4.76 4.02
N SER A 68 -21.36 -4.78 3.07
CA SER A 68 -21.37 -5.67 1.90
C SER A 68 -20.48 -6.89 2.05
N GLY A 69 -19.87 -7.10 3.23
CA GLY A 69 -18.93 -8.20 3.46
C GLY A 69 -17.67 -8.11 2.61
N GLN A 70 -17.24 -6.89 2.25
CA GLN A 70 -16.09 -6.66 1.40
C GLN A 70 -14.97 -5.90 2.14
N CYS A 71 -13.78 -5.90 1.57
CA CYS A 71 -12.62 -5.13 2.02
C CYS A 71 -11.74 -4.74 0.83
N VAL A 72 -10.74 -3.88 1.07
CA VAL A 72 -9.68 -3.53 0.12
C VAL A 72 -8.32 -3.96 0.63
N ALA A 73 -7.39 -4.22 -0.28
CA ALA A 73 -6.01 -4.62 0.05
C ALA A 73 -5.14 -3.39 0.38
N ILE A 74 -5.59 -2.54 1.32
CA ILE A 74 -4.89 -1.35 1.81
C ILE A 74 -4.57 -1.55 3.30
N PRO A 75 -3.41 -1.07 3.80
CA PRO A 75 -3.10 -1.10 5.24
C PRO A 75 -4.17 -0.36 6.07
N PRO A 76 -4.55 -0.85 7.27
CA PRO A 76 -5.73 -0.40 7.99
C PRO A 76 -5.62 0.98 8.65
N THR A 77 -4.53 1.70 8.48
CA THR A 77 -4.28 2.99 9.12
C THR A 77 -4.08 4.12 8.12
N GLY A 78 -4.31 5.36 8.55
CA GLY A 78 -4.11 6.56 7.75
C GLY A 78 -5.22 6.79 6.72
N THR A 79 -4.92 7.57 5.67
CA THR A 79 -5.87 7.85 4.59
C THR A 79 -5.62 6.96 3.38
N VAL A 80 -6.64 6.78 2.55
CA VAL A 80 -6.55 6.06 1.27
C VAL A 80 -5.44 6.64 0.40
N GLY A 81 -5.43 7.96 0.19
CA GLY A 81 -4.40 8.65 -0.59
C GLY A 81 -3.00 8.50 -0.02
N GLY A 82 -2.86 8.57 1.32
CA GLY A 82 -1.58 8.34 1.99
C GLY A 82 -1.05 6.93 1.78
N ALA A 83 -1.91 5.90 1.83
CA ALA A 83 -1.53 4.52 1.56
C ALA A 83 -1.08 4.33 0.11
N LEU A 84 -1.78 4.94 -0.85
CA LEU A 84 -1.44 4.89 -2.27
C LEU A 84 -0.17 5.69 -2.57
N ALA A 85 -0.05 6.91 -2.05
CA ALA A 85 1.10 7.78 -2.30
C ALA A 85 2.42 7.16 -1.85
N VAL A 86 2.42 6.39 -0.75
CA VAL A 86 3.62 5.70 -0.22
C VAL A 86 3.78 4.28 -0.79
N ALA A 87 2.70 3.68 -1.32
CA ALA A 87 2.66 2.32 -1.86
C ALA A 87 3.06 1.20 -0.88
N HIS A 88 2.98 1.45 0.43
CA HIS A 88 3.24 0.40 1.41
C HIS A 88 2.04 -0.53 1.53
N SER A 89 2.23 -1.78 1.16
CA SER A 89 1.25 -2.84 1.38
C SER A 89 1.32 -3.33 2.83
N GLY A 90 0.20 -3.82 3.36
CA GLY A 90 0.16 -4.49 4.66
C GLY A 90 0.68 -5.92 4.61
N ILE A 91 0.76 -6.57 5.77
CA ILE A 91 1.25 -7.95 5.94
C ILE A 91 0.40 -9.02 5.20
N ARG A 92 -0.79 -8.66 4.74
CA ARG A 92 -1.65 -9.53 3.91
C ARG A 92 -1.28 -9.48 2.42
N ARG A 93 -0.20 -8.76 2.06
CA ARG A 93 0.23 -8.61 0.65
C ARG A 93 0.42 -9.92 -0.08
N LEU A 94 0.86 -10.97 0.61
CA LEU A 94 1.07 -12.28 0.01
C LEU A 94 -0.21 -12.84 -0.62
N GLY A 95 -1.33 -12.79 0.11
CA GLY A 95 -2.62 -13.28 -0.38
C GLY A 95 -3.43 -12.22 -1.14
N TYR A 96 -3.26 -10.95 -0.80
CA TYR A 96 -4.11 -9.87 -1.33
C TYR A 96 -3.49 -9.12 -2.51
N GLY A 97 -2.20 -9.27 -2.71
CA GLY A 97 -1.45 -8.51 -3.71
C GLY A 97 -0.98 -7.14 -3.20
N PRO A 98 -0.17 -6.44 -3.99
CA PRO A 98 0.32 -5.11 -3.63
C PRO A 98 -0.79 -4.06 -3.76
N VAL A 99 -0.72 -3.01 -2.92
CA VAL A 99 -1.70 -1.92 -2.87
C VAL A 99 -1.94 -1.26 -4.24
N ARG A 100 -0.93 -1.18 -5.10
CA ARG A 100 -1.05 -0.61 -6.45
C ARG A 100 -2.05 -1.35 -7.35
N ASP A 101 -2.27 -2.65 -7.11
CA ASP A 101 -3.18 -3.46 -7.92
C ASP A 101 -4.65 -3.29 -7.50
N THR A 102 -4.91 -2.52 -6.43
CA THR A 102 -6.28 -2.19 -6.00
C THR A 102 -6.86 -1.00 -6.77
N VAL A 103 -6.01 -0.13 -7.34
CA VAL A 103 -6.46 1.10 -8.00
C VAL A 103 -6.91 0.80 -9.42
N LEU A 104 -8.18 1.06 -9.70
CA LEU A 104 -8.78 0.94 -11.03
C LEU A 104 -8.80 2.30 -11.75
N GLN A 105 -9.08 3.36 -11.01
CA GLN A 105 -9.13 4.72 -11.51
C GLN A 105 -8.63 5.69 -10.44
N ALA A 106 -7.97 6.75 -10.88
CA ALA A 106 -7.63 7.90 -10.04
C ALA A 106 -8.04 9.20 -10.73
N GLY A 107 -8.75 10.06 -9.99
CA GLY A 107 -8.86 11.47 -10.28
C GLY A 107 -7.76 12.18 -9.51
N TYR A 108 -6.93 12.96 -10.20
CA TYR A 108 -5.83 13.67 -9.57
C TYR A 108 -5.66 15.07 -10.15
N VAL A 109 -5.01 15.95 -9.39
CA VAL A 109 -4.66 17.29 -9.85
C VAL A 109 -3.18 17.31 -10.22
N ASN A 110 -2.89 17.75 -11.46
CA ASN A 110 -1.53 17.87 -11.99
C ASN A 110 -0.83 19.17 -11.52
N ALA A 111 0.43 19.35 -11.88
CA ALA A 111 1.18 20.56 -11.54
C ALA A 111 0.64 21.84 -12.19
N GLY A 112 -0.15 21.75 -13.22
CA GLY A 112 -0.87 22.87 -13.84
C GLY A 112 -2.18 23.26 -13.14
N GLY A 113 -2.56 22.57 -12.05
CA GLY A 113 -3.84 22.80 -11.37
C GLY A 113 -5.04 22.16 -12.07
N GLU A 114 -4.81 21.32 -13.06
CA GLU A 114 -5.89 20.70 -13.84
C GLU A 114 -6.29 19.34 -13.24
N VAL A 115 -7.60 19.08 -13.22
CA VAL A 115 -8.14 17.77 -12.85
C VAL A 115 -7.94 16.80 -14.00
N VAL A 116 -7.24 15.71 -13.75
CA VAL A 116 -6.96 14.64 -14.71
C VAL A 116 -7.54 13.33 -14.21
N LYS A 117 -8.15 12.58 -15.10
CA LYS A 117 -8.67 11.24 -14.84
C LYS A 117 -7.79 10.19 -15.51
N ALA A 118 -7.28 9.25 -14.69
CA ALA A 118 -6.50 8.11 -15.15
C ALA A 118 -7.21 6.80 -14.85
N GLY A 119 -7.12 5.83 -15.73
CA GLY A 119 -7.77 4.52 -15.58
C GLY A 119 -9.27 4.54 -15.86
N GLY A 120 -9.97 3.52 -15.37
CA GLY A 120 -11.41 3.36 -15.53
C GLY A 120 -11.95 2.25 -14.63
N PRO A 121 -13.27 2.20 -14.36
CA PRO A 121 -13.89 1.25 -13.43
C PRO A 121 -13.92 -0.19 -13.96
N THR A 122 -13.24 -0.47 -15.06
CA THR A 122 -13.20 -1.78 -15.70
C THR A 122 -11.95 -2.55 -15.30
N VAL A 123 -12.08 -3.88 -15.16
CA VAL A 123 -10.98 -4.79 -14.76
C VAL A 123 -9.86 -4.88 -15.81
N LYS A 124 -10.12 -4.45 -17.04
CA LYS A 124 -9.13 -4.39 -18.14
C LYS A 124 -9.06 -2.99 -18.70
N ASN A 125 -7.99 -2.28 -18.40
CA ASN A 125 -7.60 -1.09 -19.15
C ASN A 125 -6.59 -1.53 -20.22
N VAL A 126 -6.99 -1.51 -21.49
CA VAL A 126 -6.18 -2.03 -22.62
C VAL A 126 -5.57 -0.93 -23.48
N SER A 127 -5.80 0.33 -23.16
CA SER A 127 -5.30 1.46 -23.96
C SER A 127 -4.57 2.49 -23.11
N GLY A 128 -3.32 2.77 -23.47
CA GLY A 128 -2.52 3.85 -22.89
C GLY A 128 -1.59 3.42 -21.76
N PHE A 129 -0.85 4.41 -21.24
CA PHE A 129 0.02 4.22 -20.08
C PHE A 129 -0.81 4.07 -18.80
N ASP A 130 -0.40 3.17 -17.92
CA ASP A 130 -1.02 2.97 -16.61
C ASP A 130 -0.58 4.10 -15.64
N LEU A 131 -1.20 5.27 -15.79
CA LEU A 131 -0.93 6.42 -14.92
C LEU A 131 -1.31 6.16 -13.46
N CYS A 132 -2.29 5.29 -13.20
CA CYS A 132 -2.64 4.91 -11.83
C CYS A 132 -1.43 4.28 -11.13
N ARG A 133 -0.72 3.38 -11.80
CA ARG A 133 0.50 2.76 -11.24
C ARG A 133 1.64 3.75 -11.06
N LEU A 134 1.71 4.78 -11.90
CA LEU A 134 2.73 5.81 -11.80
C LEU A 134 2.49 6.73 -10.58
N LEU A 135 1.22 7.04 -10.29
CA LEU A 135 0.84 7.86 -9.13
C LEU A 135 1.04 7.11 -7.80
N VAL A 136 0.85 5.79 -7.79
CA VAL A 136 1.06 4.96 -6.60
C VAL A 136 2.57 4.86 -6.31
N GLY A 137 2.97 5.32 -5.13
CA GLY A 137 4.38 5.40 -4.71
C GLY A 137 5.08 6.70 -5.10
N SER A 138 4.38 7.62 -5.80
CA SER A 138 4.96 8.92 -6.18
C SER A 138 5.10 9.92 -5.04
N ARG A 139 4.54 9.63 -3.86
CA ARG A 139 4.50 10.54 -2.70
C ARG A 139 3.95 11.93 -3.03
N GLY A 140 3.01 12.00 -3.99
CA GLY A 140 2.43 13.26 -4.46
C GLY A 140 3.37 14.14 -5.27
N THR A 141 4.55 13.65 -5.68
CA THR A 141 5.51 14.47 -6.46
C THR A 141 5.16 14.57 -7.95
N LEU A 142 4.20 13.76 -8.43
CA LEU A 142 3.76 13.73 -9.83
C LEU A 142 2.32 14.25 -10.03
N GLY A 143 1.57 14.40 -8.94
CA GLY A 143 0.18 14.83 -8.90
C GLY A 143 -0.45 14.47 -7.57
N PHE A 144 -1.48 15.19 -7.16
CA PHE A 144 -2.21 14.93 -5.92
C PHE A 144 -3.49 14.17 -6.22
N ILE A 145 -3.56 12.94 -5.72
CA ILE A 145 -4.75 12.09 -5.86
C ILE A 145 -5.90 12.74 -5.08
N GLY A 146 -7.00 13.06 -5.77
CA GLY A 146 -8.21 13.62 -5.18
C GLY A 146 -9.24 12.55 -4.85
N ASP A 147 -9.52 11.63 -5.79
CA ASP A 147 -10.43 10.51 -5.59
C ASP A 147 -9.94 9.25 -6.30
N VAL A 148 -10.46 8.11 -5.89
CA VAL A 148 -10.12 6.83 -6.49
C VAL A 148 -11.32 5.90 -6.62
N ILE A 149 -11.27 5.03 -7.65
CA ILE A 149 -12.05 3.80 -7.68
C ILE A 149 -11.12 2.65 -7.35
N LEU A 150 -11.45 1.92 -6.30
CA LEU A 150 -10.67 0.78 -5.82
C LEU A 150 -11.41 -0.52 -6.10
N ARG A 151 -10.65 -1.55 -6.41
CA ARG A 151 -11.14 -2.93 -6.43
C ARG A 151 -11.30 -3.41 -5.00
N THR A 152 -12.51 -3.90 -4.68
CA THR A 152 -12.79 -4.61 -3.44
C THR A 152 -12.59 -6.12 -3.62
N ARG A 153 -12.69 -6.84 -2.54
CA ARG A 153 -12.71 -8.30 -2.48
C ARG A 153 -13.62 -8.75 -1.35
N PRO A 154 -14.19 -9.96 -1.42
CA PRO A 154 -14.92 -10.52 -0.29
C PRO A 154 -14.02 -10.64 0.94
N ARG A 155 -14.55 -10.33 2.12
CA ARG A 155 -13.93 -10.71 3.39
C ARG A 155 -13.97 -12.23 3.52
N ALA A 156 -12.91 -12.81 4.05
CA ALA A 156 -12.91 -14.22 4.38
C ALA A 156 -13.97 -14.48 5.47
N ALA A 157 -14.74 -15.58 5.30
CA ALA A 157 -15.71 -16.01 6.30
C ALA A 157 -15.04 -16.45 7.61
N TYR A 158 -13.81 -16.91 7.52
CA TYR A 158 -13.00 -17.35 8.64
C TYR A 158 -11.54 -17.00 8.37
N GLU A 159 -10.84 -16.52 9.39
CA GLU A 159 -9.40 -16.29 9.39
C GLU A 159 -8.80 -16.71 10.71
N GLN A 160 -7.61 -17.31 10.66
CA GLN A 160 -6.92 -17.75 11.87
C GLN A 160 -5.40 -17.61 11.70
N TRP A 161 -4.77 -17.03 12.71
CA TRP A 161 -3.33 -17.04 12.87
C TRP A 161 -2.85 -18.34 13.50
N PHE A 162 -1.77 -18.85 12.97
CA PHE A 162 -1.06 -20.03 13.48
C PHE A 162 0.41 -19.71 13.68
N THR A 163 1.05 -20.50 14.53
CA THR A 163 2.50 -20.44 14.79
C THR A 163 3.13 -21.80 14.65
N THR A 164 4.42 -21.80 14.30
CA THR A 164 5.28 -23.00 14.28
C THR A 164 6.74 -22.57 14.38
N THR A 165 7.62 -23.50 14.78
CA THR A 165 9.09 -23.33 14.71
C THR A 165 9.70 -24.00 13.48
N ALA A 166 8.87 -24.51 12.56
CA ALA A 166 9.35 -25.07 11.30
C ALA A 166 10.00 -23.96 10.42
N ASP A 167 11.01 -24.36 9.67
CA ASP A 167 11.68 -23.46 8.71
C ASP A 167 10.66 -22.89 7.69
N PRO A 168 10.47 -21.57 7.66
CA PRO A 168 9.51 -20.96 6.78
C PRO A 168 9.82 -21.16 5.30
N PHE A 169 11.09 -21.34 4.92
CA PHE A 169 11.51 -21.51 3.53
C PHE A 169 11.18 -22.92 3.01
N GLU A 170 11.13 -23.92 3.90
CA GLU A 170 10.66 -25.27 3.56
C GLU A 170 9.13 -25.40 3.67
N LEU A 171 8.52 -24.67 4.61
CA LEU A 171 7.09 -24.73 4.86
C LEU A 171 6.28 -23.97 3.80
N PHE A 172 6.67 -22.74 3.46
CA PHE A 172 5.93 -21.85 2.58
C PHE A 172 5.53 -22.48 1.22
N PRO A 173 6.41 -23.20 0.49
CA PRO A 173 6.04 -23.85 -0.76
C PRO A 173 4.99 -24.95 -0.65
N ARG A 174 4.73 -25.45 0.56
CA ARG A 174 3.77 -26.52 0.85
C ARG A 174 2.40 -25.99 1.31
N LEU A 175 2.34 -24.70 1.68
CA LEU A 175 1.10 -24.06 2.11
C LEU A 175 0.22 -23.73 0.90
N TYR A 176 -1.07 -23.99 1.04
CA TYR A 176 -2.04 -23.61 0.03
C TYR A 176 -2.57 -22.20 0.29
N ARG A 177 -2.19 -21.25 -0.58
CA ARG A 177 -2.68 -19.87 -0.60
C ARG A 177 -2.70 -19.17 0.78
N PRO A 178 -1.59 -19.15 1.53
CA PRO A 178 -1.55 -18.42 2.79
C PRO A 178 -1.73 -16.92 2.51
N THR A 179 -2.46 -16.24 3.40
CA THR A 179 -2.67 -14.78 3.29
C THR A 179 -1.45 -14.01 3.75
N SER A 180 -0.76 -14.53 4.77
CA SER A 180 0.49 -14.00 5.28
C SER A 180 1.36 -15.14 5.81
N VAL A 181 2.68 -15.01 5.64
CA VAL A 181 3.69 -15.85 6.30
C VAL A 181 4.77 -14.91 6.81
N LEU A 182 4.92 -14.85 8.13
CA LEU A 182 5.84 -13.95 8.81
C LEU A 182 6.88 -14.77 9.60
N TRP A 183 8.08 -14.22 9.80
CA TRP A 183 9.16 -14.92 10.46
C TRP A 183 10.12 -13.95 11.16
N ASP A 184 10.56 -14.29 12.39
CA ASP A 184 11.48 -13.48 13.20
C ASP A 184 12.87 -14.13 13.42
N GLY A 185 13.15 -15.21 12.71
CA GLY A 185 14.38 -15.99 12.91
C GLY A 185 14.15 -17.25 13.74
N VAL A 186 13.07 -17.36 14.51
CA VAL A 186 12.73 -18.49 15.40
C VAL A 186 11.32 -18.99 15.14
N THR A 187 10.36 -18.07 15.17
CA THR A 187 8.93 -18.36 15.04
C THR A 187 8.44 -17.99 13.64
N THR A 188 7.67 -18.89 13.07
CA THR A 188 6.91 -18.61 11.82
C THR A 188 5.45 -18.44 12.17
N TRP A 189 4.85 -17.29 11.77
CA TRP A 189 3.41 -17.00 11.85
C TRP A 189 2.77 -17.16 10.50
N ILE A 190 1.64 -17.82 10.44
CA ILE A 190 0.90 -18.07 9.22
C ILE A 190 -0.54 -17.59 9.41
N LEU A 191 -1.01 -16.71 8.52
CA LEU A 191 -2.42 -16.37 8.42
C LEU A 191 -3.05 -17.19 7.31
N LEU A 192 -4.03 -18.01 7.69
CA LEU A 192 -4.88 -18.75 6.76
C LEU A 192 -6.28 -18.16 6.77
N GLU A 193 -6.86 -18.01 5.58
CA GLU A 193 -8.21 -17.51 5.36
C GLU A 193 -8.99 -18.46 4.46
N GLY A 194 -10.30 -18.57 4.68
CA GLY A 194 -11.19 -19.35 3.82
C GLY A 194 -12.33 -20.03 4.55
N HIS A 195 -12.63 -21.25 4.15
CA HIS A 195 -13.62 -22.07 4.85
C HIS A 195 -12.97 -22.69 6.09
N PRO A 196 -13.63 -22.70 7.28
CA PRO A 196 -13.03 -23.20 8.53
C PRO A 196 -12.41 -24.59 8.39
N ARG A 197 -13.14 -25.52 7.77
CA ARG A 197 -12.65 -26.89 7.57
C ARG A 197 -11.33 -26.96 6.78
N ASP A 198 -11.19 -26.14 5.73
CA ASP A 198 -10.00 -26.15 4.88
C ASP A 198 -8.79 -25.55 5.65
N VAL A 199 -9.04 -24.53 6.46
CA VAL A 199 -8.05 -23.90 7.34
C VAL A 199 -7.58 -24.90 8.40
N ASP A 200 -8.49 -25.59 9.09
CA ASP A 200 -8.19 -26.57 10.12
C ASP A 200 -7.46 -27.79 9.55
N GLU A 201 -7.86 -28.28 8.37
CA GLU A 201 -7.19 -29.39 7.69
C GLU A 201 -5.76 -29.02 7.31
N GLN A 202 -5.55 -27.81 6.78
CA GLN A 202 -4.21 -27.34 6.43
C GLN A 202 -3.35 -27.16 7.68
N ALA A 203 -3.88 -26.59 8.75
CA ALA A 203 -3.17 -26.43 10.02
C ALA A 203 -2.75 -27.79 10.61
N THR A 204 -3.65 -28.75 10.61
CA THR A 204 -3.37 -30.12 11.07
C THR A 204 -2.30 -30.80 10.22
N ARG A 205 -2.39 -30.71 8.90
CA ARG A 205 -1.44 -31.31 7.95
C ARG A 205 -0.01 -30.81 8.17
N HIS A 206 0.16 -29.57 8.57
CA HIS A 206 1.47 -28.94 8.74
C HIS A 206 1.88 -28.79 10.22
N GLY A 207 1.09 -29.32 11.16
CA GLY A 207 1.40 -29.27 12.59
C GLY A 207 1.46 -27.84 13.13
N LEU A 208 0.56 -26.96 12.63
CA LEU A 208 0.47 -25.57 13.05
C LEU A 208 -0.32 -25.47 14.37
N THR A 209 0.11 -24.58 15.26
CA THR A 209 -0.57 -24.30 16.53
C THR A 209 -1.29 -22.95 16.41
N ILE A 210 -2.54 -22.84 16.90
CA ILE A 210 -3.26 -21.57 16.97
C ILE A 210 -2.42 -20.55 17.74
N GLY A 211 -2.33 -19.36 17.19
CA GLY A 211 -1.57 -18.24 17.76
C GLY A 211 -2.20 -16.90 17.40
N GLU A 212 -1.51 -15.85 17.80
CA GLU A 212 -1.88 -14.46 17.48
C GLU A 212 -0.89 -13.89 16.46
N ASN A 213 -1.26 -12.77 15.81
CA ASN A 213 -0.34 -12.07 14.93
C ASN A 213 0.86 -11.50 15.71
N PRO A 214 2.06 -11.47 15.12
CA PRO A 214 3.22 -10.91 15.79
C PRO A 214 3.11 -9.40 15.94
N ILE A 215 3.77 -8.85 16.95
CA ILE A 215 4.03 -7.41 17.05
C ILE A 215 5.16 -7.09 16.06
N LEU A 216 4.90 -6.15 15.16
CA LEU A 216 5.88 -5.76 14.16
C LEU A 216 6.82 -4.69 14.72
N PRO A 217 8.15 -4.85 14.61
CA PRO A 217 9.09 -3.77 14.90
C PRO A 217 8.82 -2.52 14.05
N SER A 218 8.99 -1.34 14.64
CA SER A 218 8.62 -0.06 14.03
C SER A 218 9.82 0.86 13.70
N GLY A 219 11.05 0.40 13.91
CA GLY A 219 12.26 1.20 13.67
C GLY A 219 12.56 1.42 12.18
N GLY A 220 12.24 0.44 11.33
CA GLY A 220 12.42 0.53 9.89
C GLY A 220 11.63 -0.52 9.12
N ARG A 221 11.38 -0.20 7.86
CA ARG A 221 10.78 -1.13 6.90
C ARG A 221 11.75 -1.32 5.74
N TRP A 222 12.32 -2.51 5.64
CA TRP A 222 13.30 -2.84 4.62
C TRP A 222 12.62 -3.55 3.45
N SER A 223 13.15 -3.37 2.25
CA SER A 223 12.75 -4.15 1.07
C SER A 223 13.97 -4.89 0.56
N ILE A 224 13.97 -6.21 0.65
CA ILE A 224 15.07 -7.08 0.24
C ILE A 224 14.56 -8.19 -0.69
N ARG A 225 15.45 -8.82 -1.41
CA ARG A 225 15.06 -9.98 -2.21
C ARG A 225 14.67 -11.15 -1.29
N PRO A 226 13.60 -11.91 -1.58
CA PRO A 226 13.20 -13.04 -0.74
C PRO A 226 14.33 -14.05 -0.45
N ALA A 227 15.26 -14.21 -1.37
CA ALA A 227 16.44 -15.07 -1.21
C ALA A 227 17.46 -14.54 -0.18
N GLU A 228 17.38 -13.28 0.22
CA GLU A 228 18.26 -12.66 1.23
C GLU A 228 17.70 -12.78 2.66
N LEU A 229 16.43 -13.15 2.82
CA LEU A 229 15.76 -13.26 4.12
C LEU A 229 16.49 -14.18 5.11
N PRO A 230 17.05 -15.35 4.72
CA PRO A 230 17.78 -16.20 5.68
C PRO A 230 18.98 -15.49 6.35
N GLY A 231 19.55 -14.48 5.69
CA GLY A 231 20.68 -13.70 6.21
C GLY A 231 20.34 -12.70 7.31
N LEU A 232 19.05 -12.58 7.69
CA LEU A 232 18.60 -11.64 8.74
C LEU A 232 18.89 -12.15 10.16
N VAL A 233 19.13 -13.46 10.34
CA VAL A 233 19.41 -14.03 11.66
C VAL A 233 20.66 -13.37 12.25
N GLY A 234 20.52 -12.80 13.45
CA GLY A 234 21.58 -12.08 14.14
C GLY A 234 21.72 -10.59 13.77
N THR A 235 20.83 -10.02 12.96
CA THR A 235 20.85 -8.57 12.61
C THR A 235 20.10 -7.69 13.61
N GLY A 236 19.42 -8.25 14.59
CA GLY A 236 18.57 -7.55 15.57
C GLY A 236 17.14 -8.08 15.53
N ASP A 237 16.21 -7.34 16.14
CA ASP A 237 14.80 -7.72 16.16
C ASP A 237 14.14 -7.39 14.81
N PHE A 238 13.58 -8.41 14.19
CA PHE A 238 12.89 -8.26 12.91
C PHE A 238 11.68 -9.18 12.79
N VAL A 239 10.76 -8.85 11.90
CA VAL A 239 9.72 -9.74 11.37
C VAL A 239 9.72 -9.60 9.84
N ALA A 240 10.01 -10.68 9.14
CA ALA A 240 10.12 -10.74 7.69
C ALA A 240 8.86 -11.34 7.06
N GLU A 241 8.38 -10.73 5.96
CA GLU A 241 7.28 -11.24 5.15
C GLU A 241 7.83 -12.24 4.12
N ILE A 242 7.65 -13.53 4.39
CA ILE A 242 8.11 -14.64 3.52
C ILE A 242 7.34 -14.59 2.18
N GLY A 243 8.06 -14.77 1.08
CA GLY A 243 7.49 -14.69 -0.27
C GLY A 243 7.30 -13.26 -0.80
N VAL A 244 7.42 -12.24 0.06
CA VAL A 244 7.25 -10.82 -0.30
C VAL A 244 8.58 -10.06 -0.30
N GLY A 245 9.45 -10.31 0.69
CA GLY A 245 10.73 -9.63 0.82
C GLY A 245 10.64 -8.27 1.52
N VAL A 246 9.59 -8.05 2.32
CA VAL A 246 9.48 -6.92 3.24
C VAL A 246 9.93 -7.37 4.62
N VAL A 247 10.69 -6.53 5.32
CA VAL A 247 11.16 -6.77 6.68
C VAL A 247 10.78 -5.58 7.55
N HIS A 248 10.08 -5.83 8.63
CA HIS A 248 9.86 -4.90 9.72
C HIS A 248 11.02 -5.09 10.70
N HIS A 249 11.82 -4.06 10.93
CA HIS A 249 13.05 -4.15 11.72
C HIS A 249 13.09 -3.09 12.81
N ALA A 250 13.80 -3.40 13.91
CA ALA A 250 14.03 -2.43 14.99
C ALA A 250 14.92 -1.25 14.53
N ASP A 251 15.81 -1.48 13.58
CA ASP A 251 16.69 -0.46 13.02
C ASP A 251 16.16 0.11 11.69
N PRO A 252 16.54 1.34 11.34
CA PRO A 252 16.24 1.94 10.04
C PRO A 252 16.78 1.10 8.88
N ALA A 253 16.14 1.21 7.72
CA ALA A 253 16.60 0.51 6.52
C ALA A 253 18.02 0.93 6.13
N PRO A 254 18.89 -0.01 5.74
CA PRO A 254 20.21 0.32 5.23
C PRO A 254 20.11 1.22 3.99
N VAL A 255 20.93 2.27 3.94
CA VAL A 255 21.02 3.14 2.76
C VAL A 255 21.55 2.32 1.59
N ARG A 256 20.79 2.23 0.52
CA ARG A 256 21.18 1.56 -0.71
C ARG A 256 21.56 2.58 -1.78
N ALA A 257 22.59 2.29 -2.53
CA ALA A 257 22.90 3.06 -3.72
C ALA A 257 21.79 2.86 -4.76
N VAL A 258 21.23 3.97 -5.24
CA VAL A 258 20.25 3.95 -6.32
C VAL A 258 20.98 3.80 -7.64
N ASP A 259 20.51 2.91 -8.50
CA ASP A 259 21.03 2.79 -9.88
C ASP A 259 20.92 4.16 -10.59
N PRO A 260 22.00 4.68 -11.16
CA PRO A 260 22.00 5.97 -11.86
C PRO A 260 20.95 6.07 -12.98
N ALA A 261 20.67 4.99 -13.70
CA ALA A 261 19.63 4.95 -14.74
C ALA A 261 18.22 5.09 -14.14
N VAL A 262 17.98 4.45 -12.98
CA VAL A 262 16.70 4.59 -12.24
C VAL A 262 16.56 6.03 -11.73
N ALA A 263 17.61 6.60 -11.15
CA ALA A 263 17.61 7.99 -10.68
C ALA A 263 17.33 8.98 -11.81
N GLU A 264 17.94 8.78 -12.99
CA GLU A 264 17.69 9.64 -14.16
C GLU A 264 16.25 9.50 -14.68
N LEU A 265 15.71 8.28 -14.72
CA LEU A 265 14.31 8.05 -15.09
C LEU A 265 13.35 8.80 -14.15
N HIS A 266 13.55 8.73 -12.84
CA HIS A 266 12.75 9.47 -11.87
C HIS A 266 12.85 10.99 -12.07
N ARG A 267 14.05 11.53 -12.32
CA ARG A 267 14.23 12.95 -12.61
C ARG A 267 13.51 13.38 -13.90
N ARG A 268 13.53 12.55 -14.94
CA ARG A 268 12.77 12.82 -16.18
C ARG A 268 11.27 12.80 -15.93
N LEU A 269 10.75 11.80 -15.24
CA LEU A 269 9.31 11.75 -14.88
C LEU A 269 8.90 12.98 -14.07
N LYS A 270 9.70 13.37 -13.07
CA LYS A 270 9.42 14.58 -12.29
C LYS A 270 9.37 15.83 -13.18
N ARG A 271 10.31 16.01 -14.10
CA ARG A 271 10.30 17.16 -15.02
C ARG A 271 9.11 17.19 -15.98
N GLU A 272 8.63 16.02 -16.42
CA GLU A 272 7.45 15.92 -17.29
C GLU A 272 6.14 16.22 -16.55
N PHE A 273 6.00 15.70 -15.33
CA PHE A 273 4.77 15.84 -14.56
C PHE A 273 4.71 17.12 -13.72
N ASP A 274 5.84 17.62 -13.29
CA ASP A 274 5.97 18.83 -12.48
C ASP A 274 7.22 19.62 -12.87
N PRO A 275 7.19 20.34 -14.02
CA PRO A 275 8.33 21.07 -14.56
C PRO A 275 8.90 22.13 -13.59
N THR A 276 8.03 22.70 -12.77
CA THR A 276 8.41 23.75 -11.80
C THR A 276 8.86 23.20 -10.45
N GLY A 277 8.69 21.89 -10.19
CA GLY A 277 9.06 21.25 -8.93
C GLY A 277 8.21 21.68 -7.74
N ARG A 278 6.97 22.15 -7.98
CA ARG A 278 6.10 22.74 -6.96
C ARG A 278 5.33 21.75 -6.10
N LEU A 279 5.08 20.52 -6.60
CA LEU A 279 4.33 19.50 -5.88
C LEU A 279 5.23 18.76 -4.89
N ASN A 280 4.94 18.84 -3.59
CA ASN A 280 5.72 18.27 -2.50
C ASN A 280 7.22 18.52 -2.69
N PRO A 281 7.68 19.80 -2.74
CA PRO A 281 9.07 20.15 -3.04
C PRO A 281 10.03 19.53 -2.00
N GLY A 282 11.16 18.99 -2.47
CA GLY A 282 12.16 18.37 -1.60
C GLY A 282 11.86 16.92 -1.19
N VAL A 283 10.69 16.37 -1.51
CA VAL A 283 10.39 14.96 -1.25
C VAL A 283 11.15 14.08 -2.26
N ASP A 284 12.04 13.25 -1.75
CA ASP A 284 12.75 12.23 -2.55
C ASP A 284 12.06 10.87 -2.43
N VAL A 285 11.52 10.39 -3.55
CA VAL A 285 10.83 9.10 -3.63
C VAL A 285 11.79 7.91 -3.61
N LEU A 286 13.09 8.12 -3.88
CA LEU A 286 14.11 7.07 -3.95
C LEU A 286 14.82 6.83 -2.61
N SER A 287 14.90 7.85 -1.74
CA SER A 287 15.56 7.75 -0.44
C SER A 287 14.67 7.15 0.65
N ALA A 288 13.41 6.99 0.39
CA ALA A 288 12.37 6.71 1.38
C ALA A 288 11.82 5.28 1.26
N THR A 289 12.67 4.30 1.29
CA THR A 289 12.28 2.86 1.33
C THR A 289 12.46 2.28 2.71
#